data_72a3f88ac3adfd5a13cb051efa78fa45
#
_entry.id   72a3f88ac3adfd5a13cb051efa78fa45
#
_cell.length_a   1.000
_cell.length_b   1.000
_cell.length_c   1.000
_cell.angle_alpha   90.00
_cell.angle_beta   90.00
_cell.angle_gamma   90.00
#
_symmetry.space_group_name_H-M   'P 1'
#
loop_
_entity.id
_entity.type
_entity.pdbx_description
1 polymer ?
#
loop_
_entity_poly.entity_id
_entity_poly.type
_entity_poly.pdbx_seq_one_letter_code
_entity_poly.pdbx_strand_id
1 'polypeptide(L)'
;GSRAAVDSGAALRGFFLIAEAWDLSPEQARVILGTPPQRTFFAWKAGQGSRVPADTLRRIGYVAGIYKALQLLYSDGAQADGWVRRPNQAFGGQTPLQRMVAGDVTDLAAVRAYLDAARAPWS
;
A
#
# COMPACT_ATOMS: atom_id res chain seq x y z
N GLY A 1 -6.18 19.71 13.16
CA GLY A 1 -7.10 20.65 12.58
C GLY A 1 -7.73 20.12 11.31
N SER A 2 -8.48 20.98 10.64
CA SER A 2 -9.20 20.59 9.42
C SER A 2 -8.26 20.13 8.29
N ARG A 3 -7.08 20.72 8.22
CA ARG A 3 -6.09 20.35 7.20
C ARG A 3 -5.61 18.91 7.37
N ALA A 4 -5.30 18.50 8.60
CA ALA A 4 -4.87 17.13 8.87
C ALA A 4 -5.99 16.15 8.55
N ALA A 5 -7.24 16.48 8.85
CA ALA A 5 -8.39 15.63 8.52
C ALA A 5 -8.57 15.50 7.01
N VAL A 6 -8.37 16.60 6.25
CA VAL A 6 -8.46 16.58 4.79
C VAL A 6 -7.34 15.73 4.21
N ASP A 7 -6.11 15.88 4.71
CA ASP A 7 -4.97 15.11 4.24
C ASP A 7 -5.16 13.61 4.52
N SER A 8 -5.71 13.26 5.70
CA SER A 8 -6.00 11.88 6.05
C SER A 8 -7.06 11.28 5.14
N GLY A 9 -8.11 12.05 4.83
CA GLY A 9 -9.14 11.62 3.89
C GLY A 9 -8.59 11.38 2.50
N ALA A 10 -7.72 12.27 2.03
CA ALA A 10 -7.07 12.12 0.72
C ALA A 10 -6.17 10.88 0.71
N ALA A 11 -5.41 10.64 1.80
CA ALA A 11 -4.54 9.47 1.90
C ALA A 11 -5.37 8.18 1.83
N LEU A 12 -6.48 8.11 2.54
CA LEU A 12 -7.35 6.93 2.51
C LEU A 12 -7.96 6.71 1.13
N ARG A 13 -8.44 7.78 0.48
CA ARG A 13 -8.99 7.66 -0.88
C ARG A 13 -7.94 7.12 -1.84
N GLY A 14 -6.71 7.63 -1.76
CA GLY A 14 -5.61 7.14 -2.57
C GLY A 14 -5.31 5.67 -2.31
N PHE A 15 -5.28 5.29 -1.03
CA PHE A 15 -5.05 3.90 -0.66
C PHE A 15 -6.13 2.97 -1.26
N PHE A 16 -7.40 3.34 -1.14
CA PHE A 16 -8.47 2.47 -1.64
C PHE A 16 -8.48 2.38 -3.17
N LEU A 17 -8.03 3.43 -3.88
CA LEU A 17 -7.83 3.33 -5.32
C LEU A 17 -6.71 2.34 -5.66
N ILE A 18 -5.62 2.35 -4.92
CA ILE A 18 -4.53 1.39 -5.11
C ILE A 18 -5.00 -0.02 -4.77
N ALA A 19 -5.75 -0.18 -3.69
CA ALA A 19 -6.30 -1.47 -3.30
C ALA A 19 -7.17 -2.05 -4.43
N GLU A 20 -7.94 -1.21 -5.10
CA GLU A 20 -8.73 -1.62 -6.25
C GLU A 20 -7.83 -2.02 -7.42
N ALA A 21 -6.81 -1.22 -7.74
CA ALA A 21 -5.87 -1.52 -8.82
C ALA A 21 -5.15 -2.84 -8.59
N TRP A 22 -4.80 -3.16 -7.35
CA TRP A 22 -4.12 -4.41 -6.98
C TRP A 22 -5.10 -5.56 -6.70
N ASP A 23 -6.40 -5.32 -6.80
CA ASP A 23 -7.44 -6.31 -6.53
C ASP A 23 -7.30 -6.92 -5.13
N LEU A 24 -7.04 -6.07 -4.13
CA LEU A 24 -6.93 -6.53 -2.75
C LEU A 24 -8.29 -6.93 -2.21
N SER A 25 -8.34 -8.05 -1.49
CA SER A 25 -9.51 -8.37 -0.71
C SER A 25 -9.66 -7.38 0.45
N PRO A 26 -10.86 -7.22 1.02
CA PRO A 26 -11.04 -6.36 2.20
C PRO A 26 -10.10 -6.74 3.34
N GLU A 27 -9.87 -8.03 3.57
CA GLU A 27 -8.98 -8.46 4.64
C GLU A 27 -7.52 -8.11 4.35
N GLN A 28 -7.07 -8.30 3.11
CA GLN A 28 -5.72 -7.91 2.72
C GLN A 28 -5.51 -6.40 2.91
N ALA A 29 -6.46 -5.60 2.47
CA ALA A 29 -6.39 -4.15 2.63
C ALA A 29 -6.37 -3.75 4.10
N ARG A 30 -7.20 -4.40 4.93
CA ARG A 30 -7.26 -4.11 6.36
C ARG A 30 -5.93 -4.42 7.05
N VAL A 31 -5.33 -5.57 6.73
CA VAL A 31 -4.03 -5.96 7.31
C VAL A 31 -2.95 -4.95 6.92
N ILE A 32 -2.92 -4.56 5.66
CA ILE A 32 -1.92 -3.58 5.18
C ILE A 32 -2.07 -2.25 5.91
N LEU A 33 -3.29 -1.85 6.26
CA LEU A 33 -3.56 -0.61 7.00
C LEU A 33 -3.22 -0.70 8.49
N GLY A 34 -2.78 -1.87 8.98
CA GLY A 34 -2.42 -2.04 10.38
C GLY A 34 -3.49 -2.75 11.20
N THR A 35 -4.36 -3.45 10.55
CA THR A 35 -5.42 -4.26 11.15
C THR A 35 -6.34 -3.42 12.07
N PRO A 36 -6.92 -2.31 11.57
CA PRO A 36 -7.91 -1.58 12.35
C PRO A 36 -9.14 -2.46 12.58
N PRO A 37 -9.99 -2.13 13.57
CA PRO A 37 -11.26 -2.84 13.73
C PRO A 37 -12.06 -2.82 12.43
N GLN A 38 -12.80 -3.88 12.15
CA GLN A 38 -13.56 -3.97 10.90
C GLN A 38 -14.51 -2.78 10.71
N ARG A 39 -15.17 -2.35 11.78
CA ARG A 39 -16.04 -1.18 11.73
C ARG A 39 -15.30 0.05 11.24
N THR A 40 -14.11 0.30 11.80
CA THR A 40 -13.28 1.44 11.41
C THR A 40 -12.85 1.33 9.95
N PHE A 41 -12.41 0.13 9.54
CA PHE A 41 -11.99 -0.11 8.17
C PHE A 41 -13.12 0.22 7.17
N PHE A 42 -14.31 -0.29 7.41
CA PHE A 42 -15.43 -0.05 6.49
C PHE A 42 -15.92 1.39 6.53
N ALA A 43 -15.82 2.07 7.69
CA ALA A 43 -16.11 3.50 7.76
C ALA A 43 -15.13 4.29 6.91
N TRP A 44 -13.83 3.97 6.98
CA TRP A 44 -12.83 4.62 6.14
C TRP A 44 -13.10 4.37 4.66
N LYS A 45 -13.43 3.12 4.30
CA LYS A 45 -13.73 2.77 2.92
C LYS A 45 -14.92 3.54 2.37
N ALA A 46 -15.90 3.80 3.23
CA ALA A 46 -17.09 4.57 2.87
C ALA A 46 -16.87 6.09 2.91
N GLY A 47 -15.67 6.53 3.28
CA GLY A 47 -15.36 7.96 3.38
C GLY A 47 -15.90 8.62 4.63
N GLN A 48 -16.23 7.85 5.67
CA GLN A 48 -16.87 8.34 6.88
C GLN A 48 -15.96 8.37 8.10
N GLY A 49 -14.75 7.86 8.01
CA GLY A 49 -13.83 7.84 9.13
C GLY A 49 -13.25 9.21 9.39
N SER A 50 -13.13 9.56 10.67
CA SER A 50 -12.64 10.87 11.07
C SER A 50 -11.21 10.85 11.60
N ARG A 51 -10.75 9.73 12.14
CA ARG A 51 -9.46 9.67 12.81
C ARG A 51 -8.61 8.54 12.25
N VAL A 52 -7.42 8.91 11.77
CA VAL A 52 -6.48 7.94 11.19
C VAL A 52 -5.21 7.97 12.01
N PRO A 53 -4.82 6.84 12.64
CA PRO A 53 -3.58 6.79 13.42
C PRO A 53 -2.35 7.11 12.57
N ALA A 54 -1.31 7.64 13.22
CA ALA A 54 -0.07 7.98 12.53
C ALA A 54 0.56 6.74 11.87
N ASP A 55 0.48 5.58 12.52
CA ASP A 55 0.99 4.34 11.93
C ASP A 55 0.27 3.99 10.63
N THR A 56 -1.04 4.14 10.60
CA THR A 56 -1.83 3.88 9.39
C THR A 56 -1.41 4.82 8.26
N LEU A 57 -1.21 6.10 8.56
CA LEU A 57 -0.75 7.06 7.56
C LEU A 57 0.63 6.70 7.03
N ARG A 58 1.52 6.22 7.89
CA ARG A 58 2.85 5.75 7.48
C ARG A 58 2.73 4.57 6.51
N ARG A 59 1.86 3.61 6.82
CA ARG A 59 1.63 2.45 5.97
C ARG A 59 1.09 2.88 4.60
N ILE A 60 0.13 3.80 4.58
CA ILE A 60 -0.40 4.35 3.33
C ILE A 60 0.72 5.00 2.53
N GLY A 61 1.63 5.72 3.19
CA GLY A 61 2.77 6.33 2.53
C GLY A 61 3.67 5.30 1.83
N TYR A 62 3.96 4.18 2.47
CA TYR A 62 4.72 3.10 1.84
C TYR A 62 3.98 2.53 0.64
N VAL A 63 2.69 2.25 0.78
CA VAL A 63 1.87 1.71 -0.31
C VAL A 63 1.85 2.67 -1.50
N ALA A 64 1.64 3.96 -1.25
CA ALA A 64 1.66 4.98 -2.31
C ALA A 64 3.01 5.04 -3.00
N GLY A 65 4.10 4.94 -2.24
CA GLY A 65 5.44 4.91 -2.81
C GLY A 65 5.70 3.67 -3.66
N ILE A 66 5.22 2.51 -3.22
CA ILE A 66 5.32 1.27 -4.00
C ILE A 66 4.55 1.44 -5.32
N TYR A 67 3.32 1.93 -5.25
CA TYR A 67 2.49 2.12 -6.43
C TYR A 67 3.16 3.07 -7.42
N LYS A 68 3.65 4.21 -6.93
CA LYS A 68 4.33 5.20 -7.78
C LYS A 68 5.56 4.61 -8.44
N ALA A 69 6.38 3.86 -7.68
CA ALA A 69 7.58 3.23 -8.22
C ALA A 69 7.23 2.27 -9.36
N LEU A 70 6.17 1.49 -9.19
CA LEU A 70 5.71 0.56 -10.22
C LEU A 70 5.25 1.28 -11.48
N GLN A 71 4.52 2.39 -11.32
CA GLN A 71 4.07 3.18 -12.47
C GLN A 71 5.25 3.80 -13.23
N LEU A 72 6.36 4.05 -12.56
CA LEU A 72 7.57 4.57 -13.19
C LEU A 72 8.41 3.48 -13.84
N LEU A 73 8.41 2.27 -13.28
CA LEU A 73 9.19 1.13 -13.82
C LEU A 73 8.54 0.49 -15.03
N TYR A 74 7.22 0.45 -15.07
CA TYR A 74 6.47 -0.23 -16.14
C TYR A 74 5.67 0.78 -16.94
N SER A 75 5.82 0.73 -18.27
CA SER A 75 5.01 1.58 -19.15
C SER A 75 3.59 1.04 -19.30
N ASP A 76 3.39 -0.26 -19.10
CA ASP A 76 2.09 -0.90 -19.17
C ASP A 76 1.47 -0.97 -17.76
N GLY A 77 0.32 -0.31 -17.58
CA GLY A 77 -0.35 -0.28 -16.28
C GLY A 77 -0.76 -1.65 -15.77
N ALA A 78 -1.17 -2.56 -16.64
CA ALA A 78 -1.52 -3.93 -16.22
C ALA A 78 -0.31 -4.67 -15.68
N GLN A 79 0.86 -4.48 -16.28
CA GLN A 79 2.11 -5.07 -15.81
C GLN A 79 2.50 -4.48 -14.44
N ALA A 80 2.36 -3.17 -14.30
CA ALA A 80 2.65 -2.48 -13.04
C ALA A 80 1.74 -3.00 -11.92
N ASP A 81 0.44 -3.06 -12.17
CA ASP A 81 -0.54 -3.46 -11.16
C ASP A 81 -0.45 -4.95 -10.82
N GLY A 82 -0.03 -5.78 -11.78
CA GLY A 82 0.13 -7.22 -11.56
C GLY A 82 1.41 -7.60 -10.83
N TRP A 83 2.36 -6.69 -10.70
CA TRP A 83 3.67 -7.00 -10.11
C TRP A 83 3.56 -7.58 -8.69
N VAL A 84 2.65 -7.08 -7.89
CA VAL A 84 2.50 -7.52 -6.49
C VAL A 84 2.06 -8.98 -6.37
N ARG A 85 1.53 -9.55 -7.44
CA ARG A 85 1.04 -10.93 -7.45
C ARG A 85 2.00 -11.90 -8.15
N ARG A 86 3.17 -11.45 -8.58
CA ARG A 86 4.16 -12.31 -9.22
C ARG A 86 5.22 -12.74 -8.20
N PRO A 87 5.54 -14.05 -8.10
CA PRO A 87 6.60 -14.51 -7.21
C PRO A 87 7.92 -13.81 -7.51
N ASN A 88 8.69 -13.52 -6.48
CA ASN A 88 9.93 -12.77 -6.62
C ASN A 88 11.00 -13.37 -5.72
N GLN A 89 12.16 -13.68 -6.31
CA GLN A 89 13.27 -14.27 -5.58
C GLN A 89 13.78 -13.37 -4.45
N ALA A 90 13.66 -12.06 -4.60
CA ALA A 90 14.06 -11.11 -3.55
C ALA A 90 13.24 -11.29 -2.27
N PHE A 91 12.08 -11.93 -2.37
CA PHE A 91 11.21 -12.22 -1.23
C PHE A 91 11.10 -13.73 -0.98
N GLY A 92 12.18 -14.47 -1.27
CA GLY A 92 12.19 -15.90 -1.02
C GLY A 92 11.24 -16.71 -1.87
N GLY A 93 10.88 -16.21 -3.03
CA GLY A 93 9.92 -16.85 -3.92
C GLY A 93 8.47 -16.52 -3.62
N GLN A 94 8.21 -15.77 -2.57
CA GLN A 94 6.87 -15.26 -2.29
C GLN A 94 6.53 -14.10 -3.21
N THR A 95 5.23 -13.81 -3.34
CA THR A 95 4.82 -12.59 -4.02
C THR A 95 5.06 -11.38 -3.11
N PRO A 96 5.27 -10.19 -3.69
CA PRO A 96 5.33 -8.97 -2.87
C PRO A 96 4.07 -8.77 -2.01
N LEU A 97 2.90 -9.15 -2.52
CA LEU A 97 1.66 -9.06 -1.76
C LEU A 97 1.70 -9.96 -0.52
N GLN A 98 2.20 -11.20 -0.65
CA GLN A 98 2.35 -12.09 0.50
C GLN A 98 3.24 -11.47 1.56
N ARG A 99 4.30 -10.78 1.15
CA ARG A 99 5.17 -10.07 2.09
C ARG A 99 4.43 -8.93 2.77
N MET A 100 3.68 -8.14 2.01
CA MET A 100 2.97 -6.97 2.56
C MET A 100 1.89 -7.37 3.56
N VAL A 101 1.21 -8.49 3.33
CA VAL A 101 0.15 -8.95 4.23
C VAL A 101 0.68 -9.74 5.43
N ALA A 102 2.00 -9.87 5.57
CA ALA A 102 2.58 -10.39 6.81
C ALA A 102 2.27 -9.47 8.00
N GLY A 103 1.98 -8.20 7.73
CA GLY A 103 1.29 -7.35 8.69
C GLY A 103 2.13 -6.32 9.40
N ASP A 104 3.46 -6.38 9.31
CA ASP A 104 4.29 -5.37 9.96
C ASP A 104 4.64 -4.25 8.99
N VAL A 105 4.80 -3.04 9.52
CA VAL A 105 5.19 -1.89 8.69
C VAL A 105 6.54 -2.12 8.01
N THR A 106 7.43 -2.88 8.62
CA THR A 106 8.73 -3.21 8.03
C THR A 106 8.58 -4.07 6.78
N ASP A 107 7.50 -4.84 6.66
CA ASP A 107 7.24 -5.62 5.45
C ASP A 107 6.93 -4.70 4.26
N LEU A 108 6.18 -3.63 4.50
CA LEU A 108 5.91 -2.62 3.49
C LEU A 108 7.19 -1.86 3.12
N ALA A 109 7.99 -1.52 4.12
CA ALA A 109 9.24 -0.82 3.92
C ALA A 109 10.21 -1.66 3.08
N ALA A 110 10.25 -2.98 3.28
CA ALA A 110 11.12 -3.87 2.51
C ALA A 110 10.74 -3.90 1.03
N VAL A 111 9.45 -3.94 0.73
CA VAL A 111 8.98 -3.92 -0.67
C VAL A 111 9.31 -2.57 -1.31
N ARG A 112 9.08 -1.48 -0.58
CA ARG A 112 9.42 -0.14 -1.06
C ARG A 112 10.91 -0.01 -1.36
N ALA A 113 11.76 -0.47 -0.44
CA ALA A 113 13.21 -0.38 -0.60
C ALA A 113 13.70 -1.18 -1.81
N TYR A 114 13.13 -2.35 -2.06
CA TYR A 114 13.46 -3.14 -3.23
C TYR A 114 13.19 -2.36 -4.52
N LEU A 115 12.02 -1.73 -4.61
CA LEU A 115 11.65 -0.98 -5.81
C LEU A 115 12.47 0.29 -5.97
N ASP A 116 12.78 0.97 -4.88
CA ASP A 116 13.63 2.17 -4.92
C ASP A 116 15.01 1.83 -5.44
N ALA A 117 15.59 0.70 -5.02
CA ALA A 117 16.87 0.24 -5.51
C ALA A 117 16.82 -0.11 -7.00
N ALA A 118 15.71 -0.70 -7.45
CA ALA A 118 15.54 -1.04 -8.87
C ALA A 118 15.43 0.20 -9.76
N ARG A 119 14.87 1.30 -9.20
CA ARG A 119 14.67 2.56 -9.94
C ARG A 119 15.91 3.43 -10.02
N ALA A 120 16.86 3.23 -9.13
CA ALA A 120 18.01 4.11 -9.00
C ALA A 120 19.32 3.32 -9.13
N PRO A 121 19.56 2.68 -10.28
CA PRO A 121 20.72 1.81 -10.43
C PRO A 121 22.06 2.52 -10.32
N TRP A 122 22.08 3.83 -10.44
CA TRP A 122 23.29 4.63 -10.36
C TRP A 122 23.50 5.25 -8.98
N SER A 123 22.61 5.03 -8.06
CA SER A 123 22.67 5.61 -6.72
C SER A 123 23.65 4.88 -5.83
#